data_ea298283f19edecedf9b2e737d543849
#
_entry.id   ea298283f19edecedf9b2e737d543849
#
_cell.length_a   1.000
_cell.length_b   1.000
_cell.length_c   1.000
_cell.angle_alpha   90.00
_cell.angle_beta   90.00
_cell.angle_gamma   90.00
#
_symmetry.space_group_name_H-M   'P 1'
#
loop_
_entity.id
_entity.type
_entity.pdbx_description
1 polymer ?
#
loop_
_entity_poly.entity_id
_entity_poly.type
_entity_poly.pdbx_seq_one_letter_code
_entity_poly.pdbx_strand_id
1 'polypeptide(L)'
;AEAGAETYTASRNLESLEQVAKEEVERGHNVTAMKLDLSEDESIENLHQDIIERSGKCDILINNAVSREFGSAGWKNTLDDFDKSLRINASALFKITQMFAEDMKKNNSGSIINIGSMMGTVGVENGNYEGTDFTPATSPLYFYEKGGMHNFTRWAASMLGPFNIRVNCLAPGGFKVPSHPPRFVENYSKRTQLGRMANSSDLKGPIIFLASDSSSYLTGTIIAVDGGYTAK
;
A
#
# COMPACT_ATOMS: atom_id res chain seq x y z
N ALA A 1 -6.62 -0.96 -13.67
CA ALA A 1 -7.68 -0.87 -14.67
C ALA A 1 -7.18 -0.20 -15.95
N GLU A 2 -6.65 1.03 -15.93
CA GLU A 2 -6.16 1.77 -17.13
C GLU A 2 -5.22 0.95 -18.05
N ALA A 3 -4.50 -0.02 -17.50
CA ALA A 3 -3.60 -0.92 -18.22
C ALA A 3 -4.30 -2.20 -18.74
N GLY A 4 -5.63 -2.27 -18.71
CA GLY A 4 -6.42 -3.38 -19.25
C GLY A 4 -6.70 -4.52 -18.26
N ALA A 5 -6.34 -4.40 -16.99
CA ALA A 5 -6.65 -5.41 -15.98
C ALA A 5 -8.12 -5.33 -15.54
N GLU A 6 -8.76 -6.49 -15.33
CA GLU A 6 -9.95 -6.58 -14.49
C GLU A 6 -9.55 -6.26 -13.07
N THR A 7 -10.19 -5.29 -12.45
CA THR A 7 -9.75 -4.72 -11.17
C THR A 7 -10.86 -4.76 -10.13
N TYR A 8 -10.61 -5.42 -9.01
CA TYR A 8 -11.45 -5.36 -7.82
C TYR A 8 -10.83 -4.36 -6.85
N THR A 9 -11.58 -3.30 -6.52
CA THR A 9 -11.15 -2.32 -5.52
C THR A 9 -11.97 -2.50 -4.25
N ALA A 10 -11.30 -2.58 -3.10
CA ALA A 10 -11.95 -2.95 -1.85
C ALA A 10 -11.63 -1.97 -0.72
N SER A 11 -12.66 -1.57 0.04
CA SER A 11 -12.52 -0.77 1.26
C SER A 11 -13.74 -0.86 2.18
N ARG A 12 -13.63 -0.26 3.37
CA ARG A 12 -14.75 -0.16 4.32
C ARG A 12 -15.90 0.71 3.81
N ASN A 13 -15.61 1.77 3.08
CA ASN A 13 -16.62 2.66 2.51
C ASN A 13 -16.97 2.22 1.09
N LEU A 14 -17.94 1.30 0.99
CA LEU A 14 -18.38 0.75 -0.30
C LEU A 14 -19.00 1.83 -1.19
N GLU A 15 -19.84 2.71 -0.65
CA GLU A 15 -20.52 3.77 -1.42
C GLU A 15 -19.53 4.68 -2.15
N SER A 16 -18.47 5.11 -1.45
CA SER A 16 -17.40 5.91 -2.07
C SER A 16 -16.66 5.14 -3.16
N LEU A 17 -16.45 3.82 -3.01
CA LEU A 17 -15.81 3.00 -4.03
C LEU A 17 -16.70 2.75 -5.23
N GLU A 18 -17.99 2.56 -5.03
CA GLU A 18 -18.97 2.39 -6.12
C GLU A 18 -18.98 3.62 -7.03
N GLN A 19 -18.90 4.82 -6.45
CA GLN A 19 -18.79 6.05 -7.23
C GLN A 19 -17.50 6.06 -8.09
N VAL A 20 -16.36 5.72 -7.50
CA VAL A 20 -15.08 5.63 -8.23
C VAL A 20 -15.13 4.55 -9.30
N ALA A 21 -15.66 3.37 -8.98
CA ALA A 21 -15.79 2.28 -9.94
C ALA A 21 -16.69 2.68 -11.12
N LYS A 22 -17.79 3.36 -10.87
CA LYS A 22 -18.69 3.87 -11.90
C LYS A 22 -17.97 4.85 -12.86
N GLU A 23 -17.22 5.81 -12.31
CA GLU A 23 -16.45 6.76 -13.11
C GLU A 23 -15.39 6.06 -13.99
N GLU A 24 -14.74 5.02 -13.48
CA GLU A 24 -13.74 4.25 -14.23
C GLU A 24 -14.41 3.38 -15.31
N VAL A 25 -15.58 2.79 -15.04
CA VAL A 25 -16.36 2.04 -16.03
C VAL A 25 -16.85 2.96 -17.15
N GLU A 26 -17.28 4.18 -16.86
CA GLU A 26 -17.65 5.19 -17.85
C GLU A 26 -16.46 5.60 -18.76
N ARG A 27 -15.23 5.46 -18.28
CA ARG A 27 -13.97 5.62 -19.04
C ARG A 27 -13.57 4.39 -19.85
N GLY A 28 -14.34 3.30 -19.76
CA GLY A 28 -14.09 2.04 -20.48
C GLY A 28 -13.18 1.06 -19.72
N HIS A 29 -12.96 1.26 -18.41
CA HIS A 29 -12.16 0.36 -17.60
C HIS A 29 -13.03 -0.69 -16.90
N ASN A 30 -12.48 -1.89 -16.66
CA ASN A 30 -13.16 -2.95 -15.93
C ASN A 30 -12.82 -2.84 -14.43
N VAL A 31 -13.72 -2.22 -13.66
CA VAL A 31 -13.56 -2.00 -12.21
C VAL A 31 -14.81 -2.40 -11.46
N THR A 32 -14.63 -3.19 -10.41
CA THR A 32 -15.69 -3.61 -9.49
C THR A 32 -15.35 -3.17 -8.06
N ALA A 33 -16.28 -2.47 -7.41
CA ALA A 33 -16.17 -2.11 -6.00
C ALA A 33 -16.60 -3.26 -5.10
N MET A 34 -15.86 -3.49 -4.01
CA MET A 34 -16.14 -4.56 -3.05
C MET A 34 -15.99 -4.07 -1.61
N LYS A 35 -16.75 -4.66 -0.70
CA LYS A 35 -16.65 -4.38 0.72
C LYS A 35 -15.44 -5.10 1.32
N LEU A 36 -14.63 -4.38 2.13
CA LEU A 36 -13.55 -4.97 2.91
C LEU A 36 -13.37 -4.21 4.21
N ASP A 37 -13.50 -4.89 5.32
CA ASP A 37 -13.04 -4.43 6.62
C ASP A 37 -11.89 -5.31 7.12
N LEU A 38 -10.69 -4.76 7.19
CA LEU A 38 -9.49 -5.48 7.63
C LEU A 38 -9.48 -5.80 9.13
N SER A 39 -10.39 -5.22 9.93
CA SER A 39 -10.55 -5.59 11.33
C SER A 39 -11.29 -6.92 11.52
N GLU A 40 -12.06 -7.33 10.50
CA GLU A 40 -12.97 -8.48 10.53
C GLU A 40 -12.44 -9.61 9.65
N ASP A 41 -12.15 -10.77 10.26
CA ASP A 41 -11.66 -11.95 9.53
C ASP A 41 -12.63 -12.44 8.46
N GLU A 42 -13.92 -12.46 8.80
CA GLU A 42 -14.99 -12.87 7.88
C GLU A 42 -15.06 -11.95 6.65
N SER A 43 -14.84 -10.65 6.82
CA SER A 43 -14.83 -9.70 5.70
C SER A 43 -13.70 -9.98 4.72
N ILE A 44 -12.53 -10.41 5.20
CA ILE A 44 -11.40 -10.81 4.37
C ILE A 44 -11.70 -12.11 3.62
N GLU A 45 -12.30 -13.09 4.32
CA GLU A 45 -12.68 -14.39 3.76
C GLU A 45 -13.73 -14.24 2.67
N ASN A 46 -14.76 -13.44 2.92
CA ASN A 46 -15.82 -13.15 1.95
C ASN A 46 -15.29 -12.44 0.71
N LEU A 47 -14.42 -11.43 0.87
CA LEU A 47 -13.79 -10.76 -0.27
C LEU A 47 -13.00 -11.76 -1.13
N HIS A 48 -12.20 -12.61 -0.51
CA HIS A 48 -11.41 -13.61 -1.23
C HIS A 48 -12.33 -14.58 -1.98
N GLN A 49 -13.35 -15.14 -1.32
CA GLN A 49 -14.30 -16.06 -1.92
C GLN A 49 -15.00 -15.42 -3.12
N ASP A 50 -15.54 -14.22 -2.95
CA ASP A 50 -16.24 -13.49 -3.99
C ASP A 50 -15.38 -13.25 -5.25
N ILE A 51 -14.09 -12.90 -5.07
CA ILE A 51 -13.16 -12.69 -6.19
C ILE A 51 -12.87 -13.99 -6.90
N ILE A 52 -12.62 -15.08 -6.16
CA ILE A 52 -12.33 -16.40 -6.77
C ILE A 52 -13.57 -16.96 -7.46
N GLU A 53 -14.75 -16.79 -6.92
CA GLU A 53 -16.00 -17.23 -7.57
C GLU A 53 -16.26 -16.46 -8.88
N ARG A 54 -15.92 -15.16 -8.95
CA ARG A 54 -16.14 -14.31 -10.13
C ARG A 54 -15.11 -14.53 -11.23
N SER A 55 -13.82 -14.57 -10.88
CA SER A 55 -12.71 -14.55 -11.84
C SER A 55 -11.95 -15.88 -11.91
N GLY A 56 -12.23 -16.83 -11.01
CA GLY A 56 -11.53 -18.12 -10.94
C GLY A 56 -10.10 -18.03 -10.41
N LYS A 57 -9.52 -16.83 -10.34
CA LYS A 57 -8.13 -16.57 -9.93
C LYS A 57 -7.89 -15.12 -9.55
N CYS A 58 -6.74 -14.88 -8.91
CA CYS A 58 -6.18 -13.54 -8.73
C CYS A 58 -4.71 -13.58 -9.18
N ASP A 59 -4.37 -12.84 -10.23
CA ASP A 59 -3.00 -12.78 -10.76
C ASP A 59 -2.15 -11.73 -10.05
N ILE A 60 -2.79 -10.66 -9.55
CA ILE A 60 -2.11 -9.52 -8.95
C ILE A 60 -2.82 -9.11 -7.67
N LEU A 61 -2.11 -9.12 -6.54
CA LEU A 61 -2.59 -8.59 -5.27
C LEU A 61 -1.85 -7.29 -4.92
N ILE A 62 -2.59 -6.20 -4.71
CA ILE A 62 -2.02 -4.92 -4.26
C ILE A 62 -2.49 -4.63 -2.84
N ASN A 63 -1.61 -4.79 -1.87
CA ASN A 63 -1.85 -4.47 -0.47
C ASN A 63 -1.62 -2.98 -0.22
N ASN A 64 -2.66 -2.18 -0.45
CA ASN A 64 -2.62 -0.73 -0.31
C ASN A 64 -3.33 -0.22 0.94
N ALA A 65 -4.34 -0.93 1.44
CA ALA A 65 -5.15 -0.49 2.56
C ALA A 65 -4.31 -0.29 3.84
N VAL A 66 -4.58 0.79 4.57
CA VAL A 66 -3.93 1.13 5.84
C VAL A 66 -4.91 1.89 6.73
N SER A 67 -4.98 1.52 8.01
CA SER A 67 -5.63 2.35 9.04
C SER A 67 -4.60 3.23 9.73
N ARG A 68 -4.94 4.51 9.92
CA ARG A 68 -4.14 5.46 10.73
C ARG A 68 -4.90 5.93 11.96
N GLU A 69 -5.97 5.22 12.31
CA GLU A 69 -6.92 5.59 13.35
C GLU A 69 -6.28 5.69 14.74
N PHE A 70 -5.35 4.78 15.04
CA PHE A 70 -4.75 4.65 16.36
C PHE A 70 -3.43 5.42 16.54
N GLY A 71 -2.96 6.16 15.53
CA GLY A 71 -1.60 6.72 15.51
C GLY A 71 -1.47 8.16 15.99
N SER A 72 -2.54 8.83 16.40
CA SER A 72 -2.52 10.29 16.66
C SER A 72 -1.83 10.73 17.94
N ALA A 73 -1.66 9.83 18.92
CA ALA A 73 -1.11 10.16 20.24
C ALA A 73 0.44 10.17 20.30
N GLY A 74 1.14 9.76 19.26
CA GLY A 74 2.61 9.76 19.18
C GLY A 74 3.24 8.92 20.30
N TRP A 75 4.14 9.54 21.08
CA TRP A 75 4.78 8.89 22.25
C TRP A 75 3.80 8.49 23.35
N LYS A 76 2.57 8.99 23.33
CA LYS A 76 1.52 8.67 24.30
C LYS A 76 0.60 7.54 23.84
N ASN A 77 0.85 6.92 22.69
CA ASN A 77 0.09 5.75 22.25
C ASN A 77 0.18 4.65 23.29
N THR A 78 -0.95 3.98 23.54
CA THR A 78 -1.06 2.87 24.48
C THR A 78 -0.70 1.54 23.82
N LEU A 79 -0.52 0.48 24.62
CA LEU A 79 -0.37 -0.88 24.08
C LEU A 79 -1.63 -1.33 23.31
N ASP A 80 -2.81 -0.92 23.79
CA ASP A 80 -4.10 -1.21 23.10
C ASP A 80 -4.15 -0.55 21.69
N ASP A 81 -3.65 0.69 21.54
CA ASP A 81 -3.51 1.32 20.23
C ASP A 81 -2.57 0.51 19.33
N PHE A 82 -1.45 0.01 19.87
CA PHE A 82 -0.50 -0.83 19.16
C PHE A 82 -1.15 -2.14 18.69
N ASP A 83 -1.82 -2.85 19.58
CA ASP A 83 -2.45 -4.13 19.28
C ASP A 83 -3.55 -3.98 18.22
N LYS A 84 -4.40 -2.95 18.32
CA LYS A 84 -5.44 -2.66 17.34
C LYS A 84 -4.87 -2.28 15.98
N SER A 85 -3.83 -1.46 15.96
CA SER A 85 -3.18 -1.04 14.71
C SER A 85 -2.50 -2.21 14.02
N LEU A 86 -1.72 -3.03 14.75
CA LEU A 86 -1.07 -4.22 14.22
C LEU A 86 -2.08 -5.26 13.74
N ARG A 87 -3.22 -5.39 14.40
CA ARG A 87 -4.30 -6.28 13.96
C ARG A 87 -4.73 -5.95 12.53
N ILE A 88 -4.94 -4.66 12.22
CA ILE A 88 -5.41 -4.20 10.93
C ILE A 88 -4.26 -4.12 9.90
N ASN A 89 -3.13 -3.50 10.27
CA ASN A 89 -2.09 -3.16 9.32
C ASN A 89 -1.02 -4.25 9.13
N ALA A 90 -0.94 -5.24 10.03
CA ALA A 90 0.01 -6.34 9.94
C ALA A 90 -0.67 -7.71 9.86
N SER A 91 -1.54 -8.07 10.83
CA SER A 91 -2.17 -9.40 10.85
C SER A 91 -3.12 -9.60 9.65
N ALA A 92 -3.95 -8.61 9.35
CA ALA A 92 -4.85 -8.68 8.19
C ALA A 92 -4.08 -8.66 6.86
N LEU A 93 -2.98 -7.90 6.77
CA LEU A 93 -2.06 -7.94 5.62
C LEU A 93 -1.52 -9.37 5.40
N PHE A 94 -1.08 -10.03 6.47
CA PHE A 94 -0.62 -11.41 6.39
C PHE A 94 -1.74 -12.35 5.94
N LYS A 95 -2.92 -12.28 6.55
CA LYS A 95 -4.07 -13.15 6.24
C LYS A 95 -4.49 -13.03 4.77
N ILE A 96 -4.71 -11.81 4.28
CA ILE A 96 -5.12 -11.60 2.89
C ILE A 96 -4.04 -12.05 1.91
N THR A 97 -2.77 -11.77 2.22
CA THR A 97 -1.64 -12.24 1.40
C THR A 97 -1.57 -13.76 1.35
N GLN A 98 -1.75 -14.44 2.50
CA GLN A 98 -1.75 -15.90 2.59
C GLN A 98 -2.86 -16.50 1.72
N MET A 99 -4.09 -16.03 1.84
CA MET A 99 -5.24 -16.57 1.12
C MET A 99 -5.05 -16.48 -0.40
N PHE A 100 -4.73 -15.32 -0.93
CA PHE A 100 -4.50 -15.15 -2.37
C PHE A 100 -3.22 -15.88 -2.86
N ALA A 101 -2.17 -15.95 -2.04
CA ALA A 101 -0.97 -16.69 -2.38
C ALA A 101 -1.23 -18.20 -2.53
N GLU A 102 -2.11 -18.80 -1.72
CA GLU A 102 -2.48 -20.21 -1.88
C GLU A 102 -3.15 -20.50 -3.24
N ASP A 103 -3.96 -19.57 -3.76
CA ASP A 103 -4.52 -19.73 -5.11
C ASP A 103 -3.48 -19.44 -6.21
N MET A 104 -2.62 -18.45 -6.02
CA MET A 104 -1.50 -18.18 -6.94
C MET A 104 -0.55 -19.38 -7.04
N LYS A 105 -0.31 -20.13 -5.94
CA LYS A 105 0.49 -21.36 -5.95
C LYS A 105 -0.10 -22.45 -6.83
N LYS A 106 -1.43 -22.63 -6.84
CA LYS A 106 -2.12 -23.60 -7.71
C LYS A 106 -1.88 -23.30 -9.20
N ASN A 107 -1.73 -22.02 -9.53
CA ASN A 107 -1.50 -21.55 -10.90
C ASN A 107 0.00 -21.38 -11.23
N ASN A 108 0.89 -21.57 -10.25
CA ASN A 108 2.33 -21.35 -10.34
C ASN A 108 2.68 -19.98 -10.94
N SER A 109 1.95 -18.95 -10.57
CA SER A 109 2.10 -17.58 -11.08
C SER A 109 1.42 -16.57 -10.17
N GLY A 110 2.04 -15.40 -9.98
CA GLY A 110 1.44 -14.29 -9.25
C GLY A 110 2.37 -13.10 -9.05
N SER A 111 1.78 -11.93 -8.81
CA SER A 111 2.50 -10.73 -8.38
C SER A 111 1.83 -10.08 -7.19
N ILE A 112 2.54 -9.98 -6.07
CA ILE A 112 2.08 -9.33 -4.85
C ILE A 112 2.85 -8.03 -4.67
N ILE A 113 2.13 -6.91 -4.55
CA ILE A 113 2.69 -5.57 -4.43
C ILE A 113 2.24 -4.97 -3.11
N ASN A 114 3.17 -4.80 -2.19
CA ASN A 114 2.90 -4.13 -0.92
C ASN A 114 3.15 -2.62 -1.07
N ILE A 115 2.20 -1.79 -0.65
CA ILE A 115 2.39 -0.34 -0.61
C ILE A 115 2.95 0.05 0.75
N GLY A 116 4.27 0.11 0.80
CA GLY A 116 5.05 0.52 1.95
C GLY A 116 5.03 2.04 2.17
N SER A 117 6.18 2.55 2.58
CA SER A 117 6.45 3.98 2.71
C SER A 117 7.95 4.19 2.85
N MET A 118 8.48 5.35 2.46
CA MET A 118 9.84 5.75 2.82
C MET A 118 10.03 5.75 4.35
N MET A 119 8.97 5.94 5.13
CA MET A 119 8.97 5.88 6.61
C MET A 119 9.24 4.46 7.15
N GLY A 120 9.22 3.44 6.32
CA GLY A 120 9.74 2.11 6.68
C GLY A 120 11.28 2.01 6.61
N THR A 121 11.96 3.04 6.11
CA THR A 121 13.41 3.10 5.93
C THR A 121 14.06 4.22 6.73
N VAL A 122 13.38 5.36 6.88
CA VAL A 122 13.88 6.57 7.56
C VAL A 122 12.93 7.03 8.65
N GLY A 123 13.47 7.76 9.65
CA GLY A 123 12.68 8.36 10.72
C GLY A 123 11.98 9.67 10.29
N VAL A 124 11.39 10.34 11.28
CA VAL A 124 10.74 11.64 11.09
C VAL A 124 11.79 12.71 10.79
N GLU A 125 11.57 13.46 9.73
CA GLU A 125 12.34 14.68 9.41
C GLU A 125 11.59 15.91 9.95
N ASN A 126 11.98 16.35 11.12
CA ASN A 126 11.32 17.47 11.81
C ASN A 126 11.36 18.77 11.02
N GLY A 127 12.39 19.02 10.26
CA GLY A 127 12.52 20.19 9.44
C GLY A 127 11.46 20.34 8.33
N ASN A 128 10.70 19.27 8.02
CA ASN A 128 9.53 19.40 7.14
C ASN A 128 8.43 20.27 7.76
N TYR A 129 8.37 20.32 9.07
CA TYR A 129 7.30 20.95 9.87
C TYR A 129 7.67 22.34 10.38
N GLU A 130 8.92 22.80 10.21
CA GLU A 130 9.38 24.10 10.66
C GLU A 130 8.58 25.24 10.09
N GLY A 131 8.09 26.13 10.97
CA GLY A 131 7.28 27.29 10.60
C GLY A 131 5.88 26.94 10.10
N THR A 132 5.35 25.78 10.52
CA THR A 132 3.97 25.35 10.22
C THR A 132 3.25 24.96 11.50
N ASP A 133 1.92 25.08 11.49
CA ASP A 133 1.04 24.52 12.53
C ASP A 133 0.73 23.03 12.27
N PHE A 134 1.36 22.43 11.28
CA PHE A 134 1.13 21.04 10.89
C PHE A 134 1.87 20.11 11.86
N THR A 135 1.12 19.24 12.53
CA THR A 135 1.70 18.32 13.49
C THR A 135 2.57 17.26 12.79
N PRO A 136 3.79 17.01 13.25
CA PRO A 136 4.61 15.94 12.70
C PRO A 136 3.90 14.61 12.72
N ALA A 137 4.16 13.79 11.69
CA ALA A 137 3.75 12.38 11.66
C ALA A 137 4.58 11.59 12.71
N THR A 138 4.15 11.64 13.97
CA THR A 138 4.91 11.12 15.12
C THR A 138 4.45 9.75 15.59
N SER A 139 3.47 9.12 14.90
CA SER A 139 2.98 7.81 15.29
C SER A 139 4.05 6.74 15.16
N PRO A 140 4.53 6.13 16.25
CA PRO A 140 5.49 5.03 16.20
C PRO A 140 4.93 3.82 15.45
N LEU A 141 3.60 3.64 15.48
CA LEU A 141 2.88 2.54 14.82
C LEU A 141 3.16 2.50 13.33
N TYR A 142 3.01 3.64 12.65
CA TYR A 142 3.19 3.72 11.20
C TYR A 142 4.62 3.36 10.77
N PHE A 143 5.63 3.84 11.50
CA PHE A 143 7.03 3.53 11.22
C PHE A 143 7.33 2.05 11.46
N TYR A 144 6.83 1.50 12.56
CA TYR A 144 6.98 0.08 12.90
C TYR A 144 6.33 -0.82 11.84
N GLU A 145 5.09 -0.53 11.46
CA GLU A 145 4.32 -1.31 10.50
C GLU A 145 4.92 -1.26 9.09
N LYS A 146 5.33 -0.07 8.63
CA LYS A 146 5.95 0.08 7.30
C LYS A 146 7.36 -0.51 7.24
N GLY A 147 8.13 -0.43 8.33
CA GLY A 147 9.40 -1.15 8.48
C GLY A 147 9.20 -2.67 8.49
N GLY A 148 8.22 -3.15 9.24
CA GLY A 148 7.82 -4.56 9.25
C GLY A 148 7.37 -5.06 7.89
N MET A 149 6.57 -4.28 7.16
CA MET A 149 6.11 -4.60 5.80
C MET A 149 7.29 -4.76 4.82
N HIS A 150 8.35 -3.94 4.94
CA HIS A 150 9.55 -4.07 4.11
C HIS A 150 10.22 -5.44 4.32
N ASN A 151 10.36 -5.88 5.57
CA ASN A 151 10.98 -7.18 5.85
C ASN A 151 10.04 -8.35 5.58
N PHE A 152 8.75 -8.19 5.83
CA PHE A 152 7.71 -9.15 5.42
C PHE A 152 7.74 -9.39 3.90
N THR A 153 7.94 -8.35 3.09
CA THR A 153 8.09 -8.48 1.63
C THR A 153 9.24 -9.42 1.26
N ARG A 154 10.40 -9.29 1.91
CA ARG A 154 11.57 -10.16 1.66
C ARG A 154 11.31 -11.60 2.08
N TRP A 155 10.71 -11.79 3.25
CA TRP A 155 10.32 -13.10 3.74
C TRP A 155 9.32 -13.78 2.79
N ALA A 156 8.26 -13.08 2.41
CA ALA A 156 7.23 -13.60 1.52
C ALA A 156 7.80 -13.94 0.13
N ALA A 157 8.71 -13.11 -0.39
CA ALA A 157 9.42 -13.40 -1.65
C ALA A 157 10.21 -14.70 -1.58
N SER A 158 10.88 -14.97 -0.46
CA SER A 158 11.63 -16.22 -0.25
C SER A 158 10.71 -17.44 -0.17
N MET A 159 9.53 -17.30 0.47
CA MET A 159 8.58 -18.39 0.63
C MET A 159 7.79 -18.69 -0.64
N LEU A 160 7.51 -17.68 -1.45
CA LEU A 160 6.61 -17.77 -2.61
C LEU A 160 7.37 -17.87 -3.95
N GLY A 161 8.63 -17.50 -4.00
CA GLY A 161 9.49 -17.59 -5.19
C GLY A 161 9.53 -18.98 -5.83
N PRO A 162 9.63 -20.09 -5.07
CA PRO A 162 9.57 -21.45 -5.63
C PRO A 162 8.28 -21.78 -6.42
N PHE A 163 7.22 -21.00 -6.23
CA PHE A 163 5.95 -21.09 -6.95
C PHE A 163 5.79 -20.02 -8.04
N ASN A 164 6.90 -19.42 -8.48
CA ASN A 164 6.89 -18.35 -9.49
C ASN A 164 5.97 -17.16 -9.10
N ILE A 165 5.85 -16.87 -7.81
CA ILE A 165 5.10 -15.73 -7.28
C ILE A 165 6.11 -14.67 -6.84
N ARG A 166 6.02 -13.48 -7.42
CA ARG A 166 6.87 -12.34 -7.05
C ARG A 166 6.22 -11.52 -5.95
N VAL A 167 7.01 -11.07 -4.98
CA VAL A 167 6.53 -10.19 -3.91
C VAL A 167 7.46 -8.99 -3.80
N ASN A 168 6.95 -7.79 -4.04
CA ASN A 168 7.72 -6.57 -4.00
C ASN A 168 7.00 -5.48 -3.22
N CYS A 169 7.73 -4.45 -2.80
CA CYS A 169 7.17 -3.32 -2.09
C CYS A 169 7.50 -2.02 -2.82
N LEU A 170 6.49 -1.17 -3.01
CA LEU A 170 6.72 0.24 -3.34
C LEU A 170 6.78 1.02 -2.04
N ALA A 171 7.79 1.86 -1.89
CA ALA A 171 7.98 2.76 -0.76
C ALA A 171 7.82 4.22 -1.20
N PRO A 172 6.57 4.73 -1.25
CA PRO A 172 6.33 6.10 -1.68
C PRO A 172 6.87 7.13 -0.69
N GLY A 173 7.25 8.29 -1.22
CA GLY A 173 7.40 9.53 -0.47
C GLY A 173 6.06 10.22 -0.20
N GLY A 174 6.12 11.46 0.26
CA GLY A 174 4.92 12.25 0.56
C GLY A 174 4.20 12.71 -0.70
N PHE A 175 2.88 12.48 -0.74
CA PHE A 175 1.98 13.02 -1.75
C PHE A 175 1.49 14.40 -1.36
N LYS A 176 1.46 15.32 -2.32
CA LYS A 176 0.84 16.63 -2.13
C LYS A 176 -0.68 16.47 -2.12
N VAL A 177 -1.32 16.95 -1.06
CA VAL A 177 -2.79 17.03 -0.95
C VAL A 177 -3.21 18.47 -0.65
N PRO A 178 -4.46 18.86 -0.98
CA PRO A 178 -4.95 20.23 -0.80
C PRO A 178 -4.86 20.76 0.65
N SER A 179 -4.96 19.87 1.64
CA SER A 179 -4.88 20.21 3.06
C SER A 179 -3.46 20.49 3.58
N HIS A 180 -2.41 20.25 2.78
CA HIS A 180 -1.05 20.52 3.21
C HIS A 180 -0.75 22.03 3.23
N PRO A 181 -0.23 22.60 4.35
CA PRO A 181 0.21 23.97 4.40
C PRO A 181 1.29 24.25 3.34
N PRO A 182 1.26 25.40 2.65
CA PRO A 182 2.27 25.73 1.64
C PRO A 182 3.71 25.62 2.15
N ARG A 183 3.96 26.04 3.39
CA ARG A 183 5.27 25.97 4.03
C ARG A 183 5.76 24.54 4.22
N PHE A 184 4.86 23.63 4.60
CA PHE A 184 5.19 22.20 4.67
C PHE A 184 5.58 21.65 3.30
N VAL A 185 4.81 21.98 2.25
CA VAL A 185 5.10 21.55 0.87
C VAL A 185 6.47 22.07 0.42
N GLU A 186 6.78 23.34 0.71
CA GLU A 186 8.09 23.95 0.40
C GLU A 186 9.23 23.23 1.13
N ASN A 187 9.10 23.03 2.45
CA ASN A 187 10.13 22.39 3.26
C ASN A 187 10.37 20.94 2.82
N TYR A 188 9.29 20.19 2.54
CA TYR A 188 9.37 18.83 2.05
C TYR A 188 10.05 18.77 0.68
N SER A 189 9.64 19.65 -0.24
CA SER A 189 10.17 19.69 -1.62
C SER A 189 11.68 19.95 -1.65
N LYS A 190 12.20 20.81 -0.76
CA LYS A 190 13.64 21.07 -0.63
C LYS A 190 14.45 19.84 -0.22
N ARG A 191 13.79 18.81 0.33
CA ARG A 191 14.42 17.55 0.77
C ARG A 191 14.36 16.46 -0.27
N THR A 192 13.56 16.63 -1.30
CA THR A 192 13.55 15.71 -2.45
C THR A 192 14.55 16.17 -3.51
N GLN A 193 15.18 15.23 -4.19
CA GLN A 193 16.10 15.57 -5.30
C GLN A 193 15.35 16.14 -6.51
N LEU A 194 14.08 15.72 -6.69
CA LEU A 194 13.22 16.24 -7.76
C LEU A 194 12.55 17.57 -7.41
N GLY A 195 12.77 18.14 -6.21
CA GLY A 195 12.27 19.46 -5.81
C GLY A 195 10.75 19.57 -5.64
N ARG A 196 10.05 18.43 -5.51
CA ARG A 196 8.58 18.40 -5.37
C ARG A 196 8.09 17.21 -4.56
N MET A 197 6.90 17.32 -4.00
CA MET A 197 6.15 16.18 -3.50
C MET A 197 5.55 15.36 -4.67
N ALA A 198 5.20 14.11 -4.40
CA ALA A 198 4.53 13.24 -5.37
C ALA A 198 3.10 13.70 -5.68
N ASN A 199 2.60 13.30 -6.83
CA ASN A 199 1.22 13.47 -7.27
C ASN A 199 0.57 12.11 -7.58
N SER A 200 -0.71 12.10 -7.97
CA SER A 200 -1.48 10.87 -8.20
C SER A 200 -0.98 10.00 -9.36
N SER A 201 -0.17 10.51 -10.27
CA SER A 201 0.36 9.75 -11.41
C SER A 201 1.70 9.07 -11.12
N ASP A 202 2.45 9.52 -10.10
CA ASP A 202 3.83 9.07 -9.85
C ASP A 202 3.96 7.58 -9.47
N LEU A 203 2.88 6.95 -8.97
CA LEU A 203 2.86 5.51 -8.68
C LEU A 203 2.32 4.63 -9.81
N LYS A 204 1.63 5.18 -10.80
CA LYS A 204 0.99 4.39 -11.86
C LYS A 204 2.01 3.52 -12.61
N GLY A 205 3.09 4.13 -13.10
CA GLY A 205 4.16 3.42 -13.81
C GLY A 205 4.81 2.30 -12.98
N PRO A 206 5.30 2.59 -11.77
CA PRO A 206 5.87 1.57 -10.88
C PRO A 206 4.92 0.43 -10.54
N ILE A 207 3.63 0.68 -10.31
CA ILE A 207 2.63 -0.36 -10.07
C ILE A 207 2.45 -1.25 -11.30
N ILE A 208 2.27 -0.65 -12.49
CA ILE A 208 2.13 -1.40 -13.75
C ILE A 208 3.37 -2.23 -14.04
N PHE A 209 4.56 -1.67 -13.83
CA PHE A 209 5.83 -2.41 -13.97
C PHE A 209 5.89 -3.64 -13.07
N LEU A 210 5.59 -3.48 -11.77
CA LEU A 210 5.61 -4.61 -10.83
C LEU A 210 4.49 -5.63 -11.08
N ALA A 211 3.34 -5.19 -11.59
CA ALA A 211 2.22 -6.06 -11.92
C ALA A 211 2.47 -6.90 -13.20
N SER A 212 3.31 -6.42 -14.11
CA SER A 212 3.53 -7.03 -15.42
C SER A 212 4.76 -7.93 -15.47
N ASP A 213 4.90 -8.69 -16.57
CA ASP A 213 6.06 -9.53 -16.87
C ASP A 213 7.35 -8.74 -17.09
N SER A 214 7.26 -7.42 -17.28
CA SER A 214 8.43 -6.54 -17.36
C SER A 214 9.28 -6.59 -16.09
N SER A 215 8.74 -7.07 -14.98
CA SER A 215 9.44 -7.28 -13.71
C SER A 215 9.60 -8.76 -13.34
N SER A 216 9.59 -9.67 -14.33
CA SER A 216 9.61 -11.13 -14.12
C SER A 216 10.80 -11.64 -13.30
N TYR A 217 11.93 -10.92 -13.30
CA TYR A 217 13.12 -11.29 -12.51
C TYR A 217 13.30 -10.41 -11.26
N LEU A 218 12.21 -9.78 -10.78
CA LEU A 218 12.24 -8.86 -9.65
C LEU A 218 11.34 -9.35 -8.52
N THR A 219 11.94 -9.79 -7.41
CA THR A 219 11.21 -10.20 -6.19
C THR A 219 12.00 -9.83 -4.93
N GLY A 220 11.33 -9.60 -3.82
CA GLY A 220 11.92 -9.26 -2.53
C GLY A 220 12.48 -7.84 -2.44
N THR A 221 12.23 -6.98 -3.43
CA THR A 221 12.76 -5.62 -3.45
C THR A 221 11.83 -4.60 -2.81
N ILE A 222 12.45 -3.54 -2.29
CA ILE A 222 11.78 -2.33 -1.81
C ILE A 222 12.17 -1.20 -2.77
N ILE A 223 11.24 -0.74 -3.58
CA ILE A 223 11.46 0.32 -4.57
C ILE A 223 11.02 1.66 -3.97
N ALA A 224 11.99 2.54 -3.72
CA ALA A 224 11.70 3.91 -3.32
C ALA A 224 11.09 4.69 -4.50
N VAL A 225 9.93 5.31 -4.27
CA VAL A 225 9.25 6.22 -5.22
C VAL A 225 9.00 7.52 -4.47
N ASP A 226 10.07 8.20 -4.12
CA ASP A 226 10.09 9.29 -3.14
C ASP A 226 10.74 10.60 -3.64
N GLY A 227 11.00 10.69 -4.95
CA GLY A 227 11.64 11.85 -5.55
C GLY A 227 13.09 12.02 -5.12
N GLY A 228 13.75 10.95 -4.65
CA GLY A 228 15.12 10.97 -4.13
C GLY A 228 15.21 11.48 -2.69
N TYR A 229 14.11 11.50 -1.94
CA TYR A 229 14.11 11.93 -0.53
C TYR A 229 15.07 11.09 0.33
N THR A 230 15.13 9.79 0.12
CA THR A 230 16.00 8.86 0.87
C THR A 230 17.35 8.60 0.20
N ALA A 231 17.66 9.24 -0.94
CA ALA A 231 18.91 9.08 -1.69
C ALA A 231 20.02 10.00 -1.17
N LYS A 232 20.28 10.04 0.14
CA LYS A 232 21.30 10.86 0.80
C LYS A 232 22.02 10.04 1.87
#